data_e82c53790d98bee8bc6f8c90cf59c842
#
_entry.id   e82c53790d98bee8bc6f8c90cf59c842
#
_cell.length_a   1.000
_cell.length_b   1.000
_cell.length_c   1.000
_cell.angle_alpha   90.00
_cell.angle_beta   90.00
_cell.angle_gamma   90.00
#
_symmetry.space_group_name_H-M   'P 1'
#
loop_
_entity.id
_entity.type
_entity.pdbx_description
1 polymer ?
#
loop_
_entity_poly.entity_id
_entity_poly.type
_entity_poly.pdbx_seq_one_letter_code
_entity_poly.pdbx_strand_id
1 'polypeptide(L)'
;LLFRFLDDLFSSIAQNHPLADIQVKKALDHQGLVVVPALNPDGISIALEGAAGAPGMEQQVSALCGGDFSRWQANARGVDLNHNFDAGFELCKQAEQSAGILGPGPGKYGGERPESEPETRAICRFIRTQPVRQLYAFHSQGEEIYYQYGEHTPPRAPLIAQVLASSSGYTLARPTGTASHGGLKDWFIEEFHRPGFTIEIGRGKNPLPITELEPIYARLIEMLLAAMIH
;
A
#
# COMPACT_ATOMS: atom_id res chain seq x y z
N LEU A 1 -1.90 -6.26 -9.25
CA LEU A 1 -2.17 -7.36 -8.35
C LEU A 1 -3.64 -7.38 -7.89
N LEU A 2 -4.13 -6.32 -7.20
CA LEU A 2 -5.47 -6.31 -6.62
C LEU A 2 -6.59 -6.40 -7.66
N PHE A 3 -6.48 -5.77 -8.81
CA PHE A 3 -7.47 -5.94 -9.89
C PHE A 3 -7.54 -7.39 -10.39
N ARG A 4 -6.38 -8.04 -10.54
CA ARG A 4 -6.30 -9.46 -10.95
C ARG A 4 -6.94 -10.37 -9.89
N PHE A 5 -6.70 -10.10 -8.61
CA PHE A 5 -7.33 -10.82 -7.51
C PHE A 5 -8.86 -10.64 -7.48
N LEU A 6 -9.36 -9.40 -7.67
CA LEU A 6 -10.80 -9.13 -7.72
C LEU A 6 -11.48 -9.87 -8.87
N ASP A 7 -10.85 -9.94 -10.03
CA ASP A 7 -11.37 -10.68 -11.19
C ASP A 7 -11.58 -12.17 -10.88
N ASP A 8 -10.56 -12.83 -10.30
CA ASP A 8 -10.66 -14.21 -9.87
C ASP A 8 -11.67 -14.41 -8.74
N LEU A 9 -11.70 -13.49 -7.77
CA LEU A 9 -12.62 -13.53 -6.65
C LEU A 9 -14.09 -13.50 -7.13
N PHE A 10 -14.42 -12.52 -7.99
CA PHE A 10 -15.76 -12.38 -8.53
C PHE A 10 -16.14 -13.56 -9.45
N SER A 11 -15.20 -14.06 -10.25
CA SER A 11 -15.40 -15.24 -11.08
C SER A 11 -15.71 -16.47 -10.23
N SER A 12 -14.94 -16.68 -9.15
CA SER A 12 -15.17 -17.78 -8.19
C SER A 12 -16.55 -17.69 -7.54
N ILE A 13 -16.96 -16.50 -7.10
CA ILE A 13 -18.30 -16.28 -6.49
C ILE A 13 -19.41 -16.53 -7.51
N ALA A 14 -19.30 -15.97 -8.71
CA ALA A 14 -20.32 -16.06 -9.75
C ALA A 14 -20.53 -17.51 -10.25
N GLN A 15 -19.46 -18.27 -10.36
CA GLN A 15 -19.48 -19.64 -10.85
C GLN A 15 -19.61 -20.68 -9.72
N ASN A 16 -19.61 -20.23 -8.47
CA ASN A 16 -19.66 -21.06 -7.26
C ASN A 16 -18.59 -22.18 -7.24
N HIS A 17 -17.38 -21.85 -7.67
CA HIS A 17 -16.24 -22.75 -7.58
C HIS A 17 -15.17 -22.23 -6.61
N PRO A 18 -14.30 -23.08 -6.04
CA PRO A 18 -13.26 -22.64 -5.13
C PRO A 18 -12.18 -21.84 -5.88
N LEU A 19 -11.53 -20.91 -5.18
CA LEU A 19 -10.31 -20.25 -5.59
C LEU A 19 -9.16 -20.75 -4.69
N ALA A 20 -8.13 -21.36 -5.27
CA ALA A 20 -7.07 -22.06 -4.55
C ALA A 20 -7.63 -22.91 -3.38
N ASP A 21 -8.58 -23.80 -3.69
CA ASP A 21 -9.29 -24.70 -2.76
C ASP A 21 -10.15 -24.05 -1.67
N ILE A 22 -10.25 -22.70 -1.67
CA ILE A 22 -11.08 -21.96 -0.72
C ILE A 22 -12.45 -21.64 -1.31
N GLN A 23 -13.52 -21.98 -0.58
CA GLN A 23 -14.89 -21.57 -0.90
C GLN A 23 -15.11 -20.10 -0.52
N VAL A 24 -14.73 -19.19 -1.42
CA VAL A 24 -14.70 -17.74 -1.19
C VAL A 24 -16.03 -17.21 -0.68
N LYS A 25 -17.15 -17.65 -1.29
CA LYS A 25 -18.50 -17.20 -0.87
C LYS A 25 -18.75 -17.50 0.60
N LYS A 26 -18.42 -18.70 1.06
CA LYS A 26 -18.56 -19.08 2.48
C LYS A 26 -17.63 -18.29 3.40
N ALA A 27 -16.41 -18.00 2.94
CA ALA A 27 -15.46 -17.22 3.72
C ALA A 27 -15.98 -15.78 3.94
N LEU A 28 -16.68 -15.20 2.96
CA LEU A 28 -17.24 -13.85 3.05
C LEU A 28 -18.59 -13.77 3.78
N ASP A 29 -19.25 -14.88 4.10
CA ASP A 29 -20.53 -14.90 4.83
C ASP A 29 -20.42 -14.29 6.24
N HIS A 30 -19.23 -14.28 6.83
CA HIS A 30 -18.98 -13.85 8.22
C HIS A 30 -18.11 -12.59 8.35
N GLN A 31 -17.58 -12.09 7.23
CA GLN A 31 -16.72 -10.89 7.24
C GLN A 31 -16.81 -10.15 5.92
N GLY A 32 -16.67 -8.83 6.00
CA GLY A 32 -16.58 -7.97 4.82
C GLY A 32 -15.14 -7.85 4.33
N LEU A 33 -14.98 -7.73 3.02
CA LEU A 33 -13.74 -7.35 2.37
C LEU A 33 -13.93 -5.98 1.69
N VAL A 34 -13.04 -5.06 2.00
CA VAL A 34 -12.95 -3.78 1.28
C VAL A 34 -11.63 -3.75 0.55
N VAL A 35 -11.67 -3.47 -0.73
CA VAL A 35 -10.47 -3.34 -1.57
C VAL A 35 -10.44 -1.95 -2.19
N VAL A 36 -9.34 -1.24 -1.99
CA VAL A 36 -9.02 0.03 -2.65
C VAL A 36 -7.88 -0.25 -3.61
N PRO A 37 -8.15 -0.58 -4.88
CA PRO A 37 -7.13 -1.07 -5.80
C PRO A 37 -6.15 0.02 -6.27
N ALA A 38 -6.52 1.30 -6.14
CA ALA A 38 -5.73 2.45 -6.55
C ALA A 38 -5.97 3.61 -5.57
N LEU A 39 -5.13 3.73 -4.54
CA LEU A 39 -5.22 4.83 -3.57
C LEU A 39 -4.69 6.15 -4.15
N ASN A 40 -3.73 6.08 -5.08
CA ASN A 40 -3.12 7.23 -5.76
C ASN A 40 -3.42 7.19 -7.27
N PRO A 41 -4.65 7.52 -7.71
CA PRO A 41 -5.01 7.47 -9.12
C PRO A 41 -4.19 8.45 -9.98
N ASP A 42 -3.92 9.65 -9.46
CA ASP A 42 -3.11 10.65 -10.15
C ASP A 42 -1.69 10.15 -10.39
N GLY A 43 -1.07 9.59 -9.34
CA GLY A 43 0.28 9.04 -9.45
C GLY A 43 0.39 7.88 -10.45
N ILE A 44 -0.65 7.04 -10.53
CA ILE A 44 -0.72 5.97 -11.53
C ILE A 44 -0.80 6.56 -12.95
N SER A 45 -1.70 7.51 -13.18
CA SER A 45 -1.84 8.17 -14.48
C SER A 45 -0.55 8.88 -14.90
N ILE A 46 0.10 9.60 -13.98
CA ILE A 46 1.38 10.28 -14.26
C ILE A 46 2.50 9.26 -14.56
N ALA A 47 2.57 8.16 -13.82
CA ALA A 47 3.58 7.13 -14.08
C ALA A 47 3.41 6.44 -15.43
N LEU A 48 2.16 6.31 -15.94
CA LEU A 48 1.85 5.66 -17.21
C LEU A 48 1.92 6.62 -18.40
N GLU A 49 1.45 7.87 -18.23
CA GLU A 49 1.20 8.82 -19.31
C GLU A 49 2.11 10.06 -19.26
N GLY A 50 2.99 10.11 -18.24
CA GLY A 50 3.81 11.30 -18.01
C GLY A 50 2.97 12.51 -17.61
N ALA A 51 3.33 13.69 -18.09
CA ALA A 51 2.63 14.92 -17.78
C ALA A 51 1.14 14.90 -18.16
N ALA A 52 0.77 14.20 -19.24
CA ALA A 52 -0.63 14.07 -19.68
C ALA A 52 -1.54 13.38 -18.64
N GLY A 53 -0.96 12.58 -17.74
CA GLY A 53 -1.68 11.95 -16.64
C GLY A 53 -2.12 12.91 -15.53
N ALA A 54 -1.74 14.20 -15.58
CA ALA A 54 -2.14 15.24 -14.63
C ALA A 54 -2.76 16.45 -15.35
N PRO A 55 -3.98 16.34 -15.90
CA PRO A 55 -4.61 17.43 -16.64
C PRO A 55 -4.73 18.73 -15.83
N GLY A 56 -4.21 19.82 -16.39
CA GLY A 56 -4.15 21.13 -15.74
C GLY A 56 -2.96 21.34 -14.78
N MET A 57 -2.13 20.32 -14.58
CA MET A 57 -0.92 20.37 -13.75
C MET A 57 0.34 19.89 -14.51
N GLU A 58 0.27 19.76 -15.82
CA GLU A 58 1.32 19.16 -16.70
C GLU A 58 2.68 19.85 -16.52
N GLN A 59 2.68 21.17 -16.46
CA GLN A 59 3.91 21.95 -16.26
C GLN A 59 4.50 21.74 -14.87
N GLN A 60 3.64 21.69 -13.85
CA GLN A 60 4.05 21.50 -12.48
C GLN A 60 4.69 20.12 -12.29
N VAL A 61 4.01 19.04 -12.70
CA VAL A 61 4.54 17.68 -12.54
C VAL A 61 5.82 17.48 -13.34
N SER A 62 5.93 18.07 -14.55
CA SER A 62 7.16 18.05 -15.35
C SER A 62 8.31 18.75 -14.64
N ALA A 63 8.07 19.89 -14.00
CA ALA A 63 9.09 20.62 -13.25
C ALA A 63 9.59 19.83 -12.04
N LEU A 64 8.69 19.11 -11.35
CA LEU A 64 9.04 18.33 -10.15
C LEU A 64 9.99 17.15 -10.43
N CYS A 65 9.97 16.59 -11.65
CA CYS A 65 10.80 15.44 -12.03
C CYS A 65 11.80 15.73 -13.15
N GLY A 66 11.89 16.97 -13.62
CA GLY A 66 12.74 17.33 -14.79
C GLY A 66 12.32 16.62 -16.08
N GLY A 67 11.06 16.20 -16.19
CA GLY A 67 10.52 15.46 -17.32
C GLY A 67 10.76 13.96 -17.31
N ASP A 68 11.41 13.42 -16.28
CA ASP A 68 11.58 11.96 -16.08
C ASP A 68 10.53 11.42 -15.10
N PHE A 69 9.47 10.81 -15.63
CA PHE A 69 8.38 10.21 -14.86
C PHE A 69 8.61 8.75 -14.47
N SER A 70 9.72 8.15 -14.86
CA SER A 70 9.99 6.71 -14.70
C SER A 70 9.99 6.24 -13.23
N ARG A 71 10.12 7.15 -12.29
CA ARG A 71 10.12 6.88 -10.84
C ARG A 71 9.04 7.65 -10.07
N TRP A 72 7.99 8.07 -10.77
CA TRP A 72 6.90 8.82 -10.13
C TRP A 72 6.09 7.92 -9.17
N GLN A 73 5.94 8.34 -7.91
CA GLN A 73 5.20 7.67 -6.84
C GLN A 73 4.21 8.63 -6.15
N ALA A 74 4.47 9.94 -6.24
CA ALA A 74 3.67 10.97 -5.62
C ALA A 74 2.29 11.13 -6.29
N ASN A 75 1.38 11.89 -5.65
CA ASN A 75 0.20 12.41 -6.34
C ASN A 75 0.57 13.60 -7.27
N ALA A 76 -0.40 14.22 -7.94
CA ALA A 76 -0.14 15.34 -8.85
C ALA A 76 0.44 16.58 -8.16
N ARG A 77 0.33 16.68 -6.83
CA ARG A 77 0.92 17.76 -6.03
C ARG A 77 2.37 17.51 -5.61
N GLY A 78 2.92 16.36 -6.01
CA GLY A 78 4.27 15.96 -5.63
C GLY A 78 4.39 15.48 -4.19
N VAL A 79 3.30 14.98 -3.59
CA VAL A 79 3.27 14.41 -2.25
C VAL A 79 3.15 12.88 -2.33
N ASP A 80 4.07 12.18 -1.69
CA ASP A 80 4.03 10.73 -1.55
C ASP A 80 3.05 10.36 -0.44
N LEU A 81 1.93 9.74 -0.83
CA LEU A 81 0.84 9.47 0.10
C LEU A 81 1.26 8.55 1.26
N ASN A 82 2.19 7.62 1.02
CA ASN A 82 2.67 6.73 2.09
C ASN A 82 3.69 7.38 3.04
N HIS A 83 3.86 8.69 2.94
CA HIS A 83 4.59 9.54 3.89
C HIS A 83 3.68 10.63 4.52
N ASN A 84 2.38 10.64 4.14
CA ASN A 84 1.44 11.71 4.51
C ASN A 84 0.47 11.33 5.65
N PHE A 85 0.60 10.14 6.25
CA PHE A 85 -0.24 9.72 7.37
C PHE A 85 0.30 10.24 8.70
N ASP A 86 -0.60 10.43 9.67
CA ASP A 86 -0.26 10.89 11.02
C ASP A 86 0.28 9.74 11.89
N ALA A 87 1.49 9.29 11.58
CA ALA A 87 2.21 8.25 12.30
C ALA A 87 3.69 8.62 12.38
N GLY A 88 4.10 9.23 13.48
CA GLY A 88 5.46 9.74 13.62
C GLY A 88 5.84 10.74 12.52
N PHE A 89 4.91 11.61 12.11
CA PHE A 89 5.09 12.53 10.98
C PHE A 89 6.34 13.40 11.12
N GLU A 90 6.61 13.92 12.31
CA GLU A 90 7.82 14.72 12.57
C GLU A 90 9.11 13.92 12.38
N LEU A 91 9.11 12.63 12.74
CA LEU A 91 10.25 11.73 12.49
C LEU A 91 10.39 11.44 10.99
N CYS A 92 9.27 11.29 10.28
CA CYS A 92 9.26 11.20 8.82
C CYS A 92 9.90 12.44 8.19
N LYS A 93 9.53 13.64 8.63
CA LYS A 93 10.10 14.90 8.14
C LYS A 93 11.61 15.03 8.42
N GLN A 94 12.07 14.57 9.58
CA GLN A 94 13.50 14.51 9.89
C GLN A 94 14.26 13.55 8.97
N ALA A 95 13.67 12.37 8.69
CA ALA A 95 14.24 11.40 7.76
C ALA A 95 14.27 11.94 6.32
N GLU A 96 13.22 12.62 5.86
CA GLU A 96 13.17 13.30 4.57
C GLU A 96 14.30 14.34 4.46
N GLN A 97 14.41 15.22 5.45
CA GLN A 97 15.45 16.25 5.48
C GLN A 97 16.85 15.64 5.45
N SER A 98 17.08 14.58 6.23
CA SER A 98 18.35 13.85 6.25
C SER A 98 18.69 13.19 4.91
N ALA A 99 17.65 12.82 4.15
CA ALA A 99 17.76 12.26 2.79
C ALA A 99 17.81 13.35 1.68
N GLY A 100 17.81 14.65 2.04
CA GLY A 100 17.83 15.76 1.10
C GLY A 100 16.49 16.04 0.42
N ILE A 101 15.38 15.55 0.98
CA ILE A 101 14.03 15.79 0.46
C ILE A 101 13.48 17.04 1.14
N LEU A 102 13.46 18.15 0.41
CA LEU A 102 13.16 19.46 0.98
C LEU A 102 11.77 20.00 0.56
N GLY A 103 11.06 19.29 -0.31
CA GLY A 103 9.77 19.73 -0.83
C GLY A 103 9.14 18.75 -1.81
N PRO A 104 8.05 19.16 -2.47
CA PRO A 104 7.34 18.34 -3.45
C PRO A 104 8.26 17.76 -4.52
N GLY A 105 8.01 16.50 -4.90
CA GLY A 105 8.83 15.79 -5.88
C GLY A 105 8.15 14.51 -6.36
N PRO A 106 8.83 13.70 -7.15
CA PRO A 106 8.26 12.47 -7.70
C PRO A 106 8.01 11.38 -6.64
N GLY A 107 8.50 11.54 -5.41
CA GLY A 107 8.26 10.61 -4.30
C GLY A 107 8.96 11.03 -3.01
N LYS A 108 8.65 10.34 -1.93
CA LYS A 108 9.23 10.47 -0.58
C LYS A 108 8.92 11.76 0.17
N TYR A 109 8.28 12.75 -0.42
CA TYR A 109 7.86 13.96 0.29
C TYR A 109 6.46 13.77 0.88
N GLY A 110 6.33 13.83 2.19
CA GLY A 110 5.08 13.57 2.93
C GLY A 110 4.13 14.76 3.07
N GLY A 111 4.41 15.87 2.36
CA GLY A 111 3.59 17.08 2.51
C GLY A 111 4.03 17.97 3.66
N GLU A 112 3.30 19.09 3.87
CA GLU A 112 3.61 20.08 4.91
C GLU A 112 3.08 19.69 6.30
N ARG A 113 2.03 18.86 6.33
CA ARG A 113 1.40 18.33 7.55
C ARG A 113 0.76 16.98 7.28
N PRO A 114 0.53 16.16 8.31
CA PRO A 114 -0.15 14.89 8.12
C PRO A 114 -1.56 15.11 7.57
N GLU A 115 -2.03 14.16 6.80
CA GLU A 115 -3.33 14.17 6.13
C GLU A 115 -3.57 15.46 5.30
N SER A 116 -2.49 16.04 4.72
CA SER A 116 -2.63 17.22 3.86
C SER A 116 -3.32 16.89 2.54
N GLU A 117 -3.19 15.66 2.06
CA GLU A 117 -3.68 15.24 0.76
C GLU A 117 -5.12 14.73 0.82
N PRO A 118 -5.94 15.00 -0.21
CA PRO A 118 -7.34 14.58 -0.22
C PRO A 118 -7.49 13.06 -0.20
N GLU A 119 -6.60 12.31 -0.85
CA GLU A 119 -6.56 10.86 -0.88
C GLU A 119 -6.32 10.29 0.51
N THR A 120 -5.32 10.82 1.22
CA THR A 120 -5.00 10.43 2.59
C THR A 120 -6.17 10.71 3.53
N ARG A 121 -6.75 11.92 3.45
CA ARG A 121 -7.94 12.26 4.25
C ARG A 121 -9.13 11.35 3.95
N ALA A 122 -9.34 11.02 2.68
CA ALA A 122 -10.46 10.18 2.27
C ALA A 122 -10.35 8.77 2.87
N ILE A 123 -9.17 8.14 2.75
CA ILE A 123 -8.97 6.79 3.30
C ILE A 123 -8.99 6.79 4.82
N CYS A 124 -8.38 7.76 5.49
CA CYS A 124 -8.42 7.89 6.95
C CYS A 124 -9.86 8.06 7.44
N ARG A 125 -10.65 8.96 6.83
CA ARG A 125 -12.05 9.14 7.16
C ARG A 125 -12.86 7.86 6.94
N PHE A 126 -12.64 7.17 5.82
CA PHE A 126 -13.32 5.91 5.54
C PHE A 126 -13.01 4.87 6.63
N ILE A 127 -11.75 4.64 6.94
CA ILE A 127 -11.33 3.64 7.95
C ILE A 127 -11.88 4.00 9.34
N ARG A 128 -11.88 5.28 9.74
CA ARG A 128 -12.46 5.74 11.01
C ARG A 128 -13.97 5.48 11.13
N THR A 129 -14.69 5.41 10.02
CA THR A 129 -16.15 5.19 9.99
C THR A 129 -16.55 3.74 9.77
N GLN A 130 -15.61 2.84 9.48
CA GLN A 130 -15.87 1.43 9.20
C GLN A 130 -15.25 0.53 10.27
N PRO A 131 -15.84 -0.64 10.55
CA PRO A 131 -15.30 -1.58 11.54
C PRO A 131 -14.11 -2.38 10.99
N VAL A 132 -13.11 -1.70 10.41
CA VAL A 132 -11.91 -2.34 9.86
C VAL A 132 -11.13 -3.01 10.98
N ARG A 133 -10.92 -4.32 10.89
CA ARG A 133 -10.21 -5.11 11.90
C ARG A 133 -8.74 -5.33 11.58
N GLN A 134 -8.42 -5.37 10.30
CA GLN A 134 -7.07 -5.58 9.78
C GLN A 134 -6.87 -4.75 8.51
N LEU A 135 -5.65 -4.35 8.24
CA LEU A 135 -5.28 -3.56 7.07
C LEU A 135 -4.07 -4.17 6.38
N TYR A 136 -4.13 -4.23 5.04
CA TYR A 136 -3.05 -4.72 4.19
C TYR A 136 -2.75 -3.68 3.10
N ALA A 137 -1.57 -3.07 3.15
CA ALA A 137 -1.09 -2.12 2.16
C ALA A 137 -0.07 -2.81 1.25
N PHE A 138 -0.35 -2.85 -0.06
CA PHE A 138 0.53 -3.49 -1.05
C PHE A 138 1.42 -2.44 -1.70
N HIS A 139 2.70 -2.69 -1.67
CA HIS A 139 3.76 -1.89 -2.27
C HIS A 139 4.67 -2.78 -3.14
N SER A 140 5.63 -2.23 -3.79
CA SER A 140 6.76 -2.90 -4.43
C SER A 140 8.04 -2.14 -4.09
N GLN A 141 9.14 -2.82 -3.83
CA GLN A 141 9.41 -4.23 -3.98
C GLN A 141 10.31 -4.74 -2.85
N GLY A 142 10.43 -6.07 -2.64
CA GLY A 142 11.34 -6.63 -1.63
C GLY A 142 11.04 -8.09 -1.27
N GLU A 143 9.80 -8.57 -1.51
CA GLU A 143 9.26 -9.84 -0.98
C GLU A 143 9.33 -9.85 0.55
N GLU A 144 8.91 -8.74 1.15
CA GLU A 144 8.96 -8.50 2.58
C GLU A 144 7.58 -8.16 3.15
N ILE A 145 7.39 -8.45 4.43
CA ILE A 145 6.18 -8.14 5.18
C ILE A 145 6.58 -7.34 6.43
N TYR A 146 6.06 -6.12 6.53
CA TYR A 146 6.21 -5.27 7.71
C TYR A 146 4.91 -5.28 8.50
N TYR A 147 4.97 -5.57 9.82
CA TYR A 147 3.79 -5.70 10.67
C TYR A 147 3.92 -4.95 12.00
N GLN A 148 5.05 -4.32 12.24
CA GLN A 148 5.33 -3.64 13.49
C GLN A 148 5.32 -2.12 13.31
N TYR A 149 4.84 -1.44 14.34
CA TYR A 149 5.03 0.00 14.49
C TYR A 149 4.95 0.39 15.98
N GLY A 150 5.99 1.05 16.49
CA GLY A 150 6.07 1.51 17.86
C GLY A 150 5.73 0.43 18.90
N GLU A 151 5.19 0.89 20.02
CA GLU A 151 4.73 0.03 21.12
C GLU A 151 3.28 -0.43 20.95
N HIS A 152 2.57 0.10 19.94
CA HIS A 152 1.15 -0.19 19.70
C HIS A 152 0.91 -1.39 18.76
N THR A 153 1.98 -2.10 18.40
CA THR A 153 1.86 -3.34 17.61
C THR A 153 1.03 -4.37 18.35
N PRO A 154 -0.14 -4.81 17.82
CA PRO A 154 -1.02 -5.71 18.53
C PRO A 154 -0.38 -7.08 18.78
N PRO A 155 -0.67 -7.76 19.90
CA PRO A 155 -0.11 -9.08 20.22
C PRO A 155 -0.41 -10.17 19.18
N ARG A 156 -1.50 -10.02 18.40
CA ARG A 156 -1.87 -10.96 17.33
C ARG A 156 -1.10 -10.72 16.03
N ALA A 157 -0.53 -9.54 15.81
CA ALA A 157 0.13 -9.19 14.56
C ALA A 157 1.29 -10.15 14.17
N PRO A 158 2.17 -10.59 15.10
CA PRO A 158 3.22 -11.55 14.76
C PRO A 158 2.70 -12.88 14.22
N LEU A 159 1.61 -13.42 14.80
CA LEU A 159 1.03 -14.69 14.35
C LEU A 159 0.46 -14.56 12.93
N ILE A 160 -0.30 -13.49 12.67
CA ILE A 160 -0.85 -13.23 11.34
C ILE A 160 0.29 -13.02 10.34
N ALA A 161 1.33 -12.26 10.69
CA ALA A 161 2.50 -12.06 9.85
C ALA A 161 3.19 -13.37 9.48
N GLN A 162 3.29 -14.33 10.41
CA GLN A 162 3.83 -15.67 10.14
C GLN A 162 2.97 -16.46 9.16
N VAL A 163 1.63 -16.39 9.27
CA VAL A 163 0.72 -17.01 8.30
C VAL A 163 0.95 -16.42 6.91
N LEU A 164 0.98 -15.08 6.80
CA LEU A 164 1.22 -14.40 5.53
C LEU A 164 2.59 -14.76 4.94
N ALA A 165 3.63 -14.82 5.76
CA ALA A 165 4.98 -15.20 5.33
C ALA A 165 5.04 -16.65 4.86
N SER A 166 4.37 -17.57 5.56
CA SER A 166 4.34 -18.99 5.20
C SER A 166 3.60 -19.25 3.90
N SER A 167 2.48 -18.53 3.66
CA SER A 167 1.66 -18.68 2.44
C SER A 167 2.23 -17.98 1.21
N SER A 168 3.14 -16.99 1.39
CA SER A 168 3.78 -16.26 0.28
C SER A 168 5.24 -16.64 0.06
N GLY A 169 5.91 -17.20 1.07
CA GLY A 169 7.36 -17.34 1.10
C GLY A 169 8.11 -16.01 1.26
N TYR A 170 7.40 -14.92 1.70
CA TYR A 170 8.01 -13.62 1.95
C TYR A 170 8.66 -13.57 3.33
N THR A 171 9.62 -12.66 3.49
CA THR A 171 10.38 -12.51 4.74
C THR A 171 9.75 -11.47 5.64
N LEU A 172 9.67 -11.75 6.96
CA LEU A 172 9.30 -10.75 7.93
C LEU A 172 10.47 -9.78 8.14
N ALA A 173 10.23 -8.49 7.94
CA ALA A 173 11.26 -7.47 8.01
C ALA A 173 10.76 -6.20 8.73
N ARG A 174 11.65 -5.23 8.88
CA ARG A 174 11.36 -3.89 9.40
C ARG A 174 11.80 -2.84 8.39
N PRO A 175 10.97 -1.82 8.12
CA PRO A 175 11.38 -0.73 7.26
C PRO A 175 12.51 0.08 7.90
N THR A 176 13.29 0.75 7.07
CA THR A 176 14.39 1.62 7.48
C THR A 176 14.33 2.97 6.77
N GLY A 177 14.98 3.98 7.34
CA GLY A 177 15.07 5.32 6.74
C GLY A 177 13.70 5.99 6.61
N THR A 178 13.43 6.57 5.44
CA THR A 178 12.17 7.30 5.18
C THR A 178 10.93 6.40 5.18
N ALA A 179 11.07 5.09 5.04
CA ALA A 179 9.95 4.15 5.08
C ALA A 179 9.52 3.74 6.51
N SER A 180 10.18 4.29 7.55
CA SER A 180 9.95 3.90 8.94
C SER A 180 8.76 4.61 9.60
N HIS A 181 8.26 5.68 9.01
CA HIS A 181 7.20 6.53 9.57
C HIS A 181 6.32 7.12 8.47
N GLY A 182 5.14 7.60 8.84
CA GLY A 182 4.23 8.30 7.95
C GLY A 182 3.43 7.40 7.00
N GLY A 183 3.54 6.08 7.13
CA GLY A 183 2.85 5.12 6.28
C GLY A 183 1.43 4.78 6.74
N LEU A 184 0.60 4.30 5.80
CA LEU A 184 -0.78 3.88 6.08
C LEU A 184 -0.86 2.78 7.14
N LYS A 185 0.01 1.77 7.06
CA LYS A 185 0.10 0.69 8.06
C LYS A 185 0.45 1.25 9.44
N ASP A 186 1.41 2.17 9.49
CA ASP A 186 1.91 2.75 10.74
C ASP A 186 0.80 3.54 11.44
N TRP A 187 0.10 4.39 10.69
CA TRP A 187 -1.05 5.13 11.16
C TRP A 187 -2.18 4.21 11.65
N PHE A 188 -2.49 3.14 10.93
CA PHE A 188 -3.54 2.21 11.33
C PHE A 188 -3.21 1.49 12.65
N ILE A 189 -1.96 1.08 12.84
CA ILE A 189 -1.50 0.48 14.10
C ILE A 189 -1.55 1.49 15.23
N GLU A 190 -1.04 2.70 15.00
CA GLU A 190 -0.98 3.78 15.99
C GLU A 190 -2.38 4.19 16.47
N GLU A 191 -3.30 4.44 15.54
CA GLU A 191 -4.63 4.98 15.86
C GLU A 191 -5.59 3.92 16.41
N PHE A 192 -5.54 2.68 15.88
CA PHE A 192 -6.54 1.66 16.21
C PHE A 192 -6.02 0.52 17.07
N HIS A 193 -4.72 0.38 17.27
CA HIS A 193 -4.09 -0.75 17.96
C HIS A 193 -4.55 -2.08 17.37
N ARG A 194 -4.67 -2.14 16.04
CA ARG A 194 -5.13 -3.30 15.26
C ARG A 194 -4.05 -3.75 14.29
N PRO A 195 -4.05 -5.02 13.86
CA PRO A 195 -3.05 -5.54 12.93
C PRO A 195 -3.07 -4.81 11.59
N GLY A 196 -1.96 -4.20 11.24
CA GLY A 196 -1.69 -3.57 9.95
C GLY A 196 -0.43 -4.15 9.33
N PHE A 197 -0.43 -4.31 8.01
CA PHE A 197 0.65 -4.93 7.27
C PHE A 197 1.01 -4.12 6.03
N THR A 198 2.30 -3.96 5.78
CA THR A 198 2.81 -3.58 4.46
C THR A 198 3.39 -4.81 3.80
N ILE A 199 2.98 -5.08 2.57
CA ILE A 199 3.42 -6.20 1.76
C ILE A 199 4.21 -5.65 0.57
N GLU A 200 5.52 -5.83 0.58
CA GLU A 200 6.41 -5.43 -0.51
C GLU A 200 6.48 -6.53 -1.57
N ILE A 201 5.66 -6.43 -2.63
CA ILE A 201 5.52 -7.49 -3.63
C ILE A 201 6.68 -7.54 -4.62
N GLY A 202 7.09 -8.76 -4.99
CA GLY A 202 8.08 -9.01 -6.05
C GLY A 202 9.49 -8.53 -5.73
N ARG A 203 10.39 -8.74 -6.66
CA ARG A 203 11.80 -8.34 -6.58
C ARG A 203 12.26 -7.65 -7.86
N GLY A 204 13.25 -6.78 -7.73
CA GLY A 204 13.88 -6.15 -8.89
C GLY A 204 14.03 -4.65 -8.72
N LYS A 205 13.73 -3.90 -9.76
CA LYS A 205 13.80 -2.44 -9.78
C LYS A 205 12.42 -1.86 -10.13
N ASN A 206 11.96 -0.93 -9.31
CA ASN A 206 10.70 -0.23 -9.57
C ASN A 206 10.80 0.74 -10.77
N PRO A 207 9.72 0.85 -11.58
CA PRO A 207 8.51 0.02 -11.55
C PRO A 207 8.80 -1.42 -11.99
N LEU A 208 8.17 -2.41 -11.33
CA LEU A 208 8.28 -3.80 -11.74
C LEU A 208 7.65 -3.99 -13.14
N PRO A 209 8.27 -4.77 -14.02
CA PRO A 209 7.71 -5.06 -15.33
C PRO A 209 6.34 -5.74 -15.22
N ILE A 210 5.42 -5.44 -16.13
CA ILE A 210 4.08 -6.06 -16.15
C ILE A 210 4.15 -7.59 -16.30
N THR A 211 5.21 -8.10 -16.91
CA THR A 211 5.48 -9.54 -17.06
C THR A 211 5.65 -10.27 -15.73
N GLU A 212 5.99 -9.55 -14.66
CA GLU A 212 6.09 -10.10 -13.31
C GLU A 212 4.73 -10.26 -12.61
N LEU A 213 3.64 -9.73 -13.20
CA LEU A 213 2.33 -9.77 -12.55
C LEU A 213 1.85 -11.20 -12.29
N GLU A 214 1.86 -12.08 -13.29
CA GLU A 214 1.34 -13.44 -13.13
C GLU A 214 2.23 -14.31 -12.21
N PRO A 215 3.58 -14.29 -12.28
CA PRO A 215 4.42 -14.94 -11.30
C PRO A 215 4.20 -14.46 -9.86
N ILE A 216 4.09 -13.14 -9.66
CA ILE A 216 3.82 -12.55 -8.34
C ILE A 216 2.42 -12.95 -7.86
N TYR A 217 1.41 -12.88 -8.72
CA TYR A 217 0.05 -13.25 -8.37
C TYR A 217 -0.09 -14.72 -7.99
N ALA A 218 0.46 -15.62 -8.79
CA ALA A 218 0.46 -17.06 -8.52
C ALA A 218 1.10 -17.41 -7.16
N ARG A 219 2.12 -16.66 -6.78
CA ARG A 219 2.79 -16.81 -5.48
C ARG A 219 1.98 -16.25 -4.31
N LEU A 220 1.18 -15.22 -4.55
CA LEU A 220 0.49 -14.48 -3.49
C LEU A 220 -0.98 -14.86 -3.32
N ILE A 221 -1.57 -15.66 -4.18
CA ILE A 221 -3.00 -15.96 -4.12
C ILE A 221 -3.41 -16.60 -2.79
N GLU A 222 -2.63 -17.52 -2.25
CA GLU A 222 -2.90 -18.13 -0.94
C GLU A 222 -2.79 -17.10 0.20
N MET A 223 -1.79 -16.21 0.14
CA MET A 223 -1.65 -15.13 1.12
C MET A 223 -2.82 -14.14 1.06
N LEU A 224 -3.28 -13.76 -0.14
CA LEU A 224 -4.43 -12.88 -0.33
C LEU A 224 -5.71 -13.49 0.25
N LEU A 225 -5.90 -14.79 0.04
CA LEU A 225 -7.03 -15.52 0.64
C LEU A 225 -6.87 -15.67 2.16
N ALA A 226 -5.68 -15.94 2.67
CA ALA A 226 -5.42 -15.96 4.09
C ALA A 226 -5.68 -14.60 4.75
N ALA A 227 -5.25 -13.51 4.12
CA ALA A 227 -5.52 -12.15 4.59
C ALA A 227 -7.02 -11.82 4.64
N MET A 228 -7.81 -12.42 3.75
CA MET A 228 -9.27 -12.25 3.71
C MET A 228 -10.00 -13.01 4.82
N ILE A 229 -9.44 -14.13 5.31
CA ILE A 229 -10.12 -15.07 6.21
C ILE A 229 -9.81 -14.80 7.69
N HIS A 230 -8.68 -14.19 8.01
CA HIS A 230 -8.21 -13.93 9.39
C HIS A 230 -8.66 -12.59 9.92
#